data_5e12e153257dbb247e7384812d68cb49
#
_entry.id   5e12e153257dbb247e7384812d68cb49
#
_cell.length_a   1.000
_cell.length_b   1.000
_cell.length_c   1.000
_cell.angle_alpha   90.00
_cell.angle_beta   90.00
_cell.angle_gamma   90.00
#
_symmetry.space_group_name_H-M   'P 1'
#
loop_
_entity.id
_entity.type
_entity.pdbx_description
1 polymer ?
#
loop_
_entity_poly.entity_id
_entity_poly.type
_entity_poly.pdbx_seq_one_letter_code
_entity_poly.pdbx_strand_id
1 'polypeptide(L)'
;MEYKFTVDNFEAEVLQSEIPVLVDFYADWCNPCKMMGPVVAKMAAEFEGRAKVGKCNVDDNMTIAQKYRISSIPAFVIFKNGEPVETFVGAMSATDFKKKIEQAIN
;
A
#
# COMPACT_ATOMS: atom_id res chain seq x y z
N MET A 1 -11.04 3.99 -6.36
CA MET A 1 -10.76 2.59 -6.79
C MET A 1 -9.62 2.02 -5.99
N GLU A 2 -9.79 0.82 -5.48
CA GLU A 2 -8.71 0.13 -4.78
C GLU A 2 -8.04 -0.85 -5.73
N TYR A 3 -6.73 -0.71 -5.95
CA TYR A 3 -5.98 -1.55 -6.87
C TYR A 3 -5.64 -2.88 -6.22
N LYS A 4 -5.42 -3.89 -7.05
CA LYS A 4 -4.83 -5.16 -6.63
C LYS A 4 -3.47 -5.27 -7.33
N PHE A 5 -2.41 -5.09 -6.56
CA PHE A 5 -1.05 -5.14 -7.10
C PHE A 5 -0.49 -6.56 -7.04
N THR A 6 0.06 -7.01 -8.15
CA THR A 6 0.62 -8.36 -8.30
C THR A 6 1.95 -8.29 -9.01
N VAL A 7 2.67 -9.42 -9.07
CA VAL A 7 3.92 -9.50 -9.83
C VAL A 7 3.70 -9.14 -11.30
N ASP A 8 2.49 -9.33 -11.82
CA ASP A 8 2.20 -9.08 -13.23
C ASP A 8 2.01 -7.59 -13.54
N ASN A 9 1.51 -6.80 -12.58
CA ASN A 9 1.19 -5.40 -12.84
C ASN A 9 2.01 -4.40 -12.02
N PHE A 10 2.89 -4.87 -11.13
CA PHE A 10 3.61 -3.99 -10.22
C PHE A 10 4.47 -2.98 -10.96
N GLU A 11 5.18 -3.41 -11.98
CA GLU A 11 6.03 -2.52 -12.78
C GLU A 11 5.19 -1.38 -13.37
N ALA A 12 4.11 -1.72 -14.08
CA ALA A 12 3.31 -0.73 -14.78
C ALA A 12 2.51 0.16 -13.82
N GLU A 13 1.89 -0.43 -12.80
CA GLU A 13 0.97 0.31 -11.94
C GLU A 13 1.65 1.04 -10.79
N VAL A 14 2.77 0.53 -10.30
CA VAL A 14 3.46 1.13 -9.15
C VAL A 14 4.74 1.84 -9.57
N LEU A 15 5.66 1.13 -10.23
CA LEU A 15 6.97 1.68 -10.53
C LEU A 15 6.95 2.75 -11.61
N GLN A 16 6.04 2.64 -12.57
CA GLN A 16 5.89 3.60 -13.67
C GLN A 16 4.77 4.60 -13.43
N SER A 17 4.17 4.61 -12.25
CA SER A 17 3.08 5.53 -11.95
C SER A 17 3.56 6.97 -11.91
N GLU A 18 2.79 7.87 -12.54
CA GLU A 18 3.05 9.30 -12.52
C GLU A 18 2.60 9.97 -11.24
N ILE A 19 1.75 9.30 -10.46
CA ILE A 19 1.27 9.80 -9.17
C ILE A 19 1.74 8.85 -8.06
N PRO A 20 1.78 9.33 -6.79
CA PRO A 20 2.20 8.46 -5.69
C PRO A 20 1.32 7.22 -5.56
N VAL A 21 1.91 6.13 -5.06
CA VAL A 21 1.20 4.86 -4.89
C VAL A 21 1.42 4.36 -3.46
N LEU A 22 0.33 4.03 -2.78
CA LEU A 22 0.37 3.35 -1.49
C LEU A 22 0.09 1.86 -1.73
N VAL A 23 1.01 1.01 -1.29
CA VAL A 23 0.86 -0.44 -1.37
C VAL A 23 0.67 -1.00 0.03
N ASP A 24 -0.47 -1.65 0.25
CA ASP A 24 -0.81 -2.35 1.49
C ASP A 24 -0.36 -3.81 1.34
N PHE A 25 0.75 -4.16 1.97
CA PHE A 25 1.22 -5.55 2.01
C PHE A 25 0.50 -6.29 3.13
N TYR A 26 -0.24 -7.34 2.76
CA TYR A 26 -1.12 -8.06 3.67
C TYR A 26 -1.09 -9.56 3.40
N ALA A 27 -1.72 -10.33 4.29
CA ALA A 27 -1.99 -11.75 4.08
C ALA A 27 -3.39 -12.06 4.58
N ASP A 28 -4.01 -13.11 4.03
CA ASP A 28 -5.38 -13.49 4.40
C ASP A 28 -5.49 -13.97 5.83
N TRP A 29 -4.41 -14.54 6.40
CA TRP A 29 -4.38 -15.04 7.77
C TRP A 29 -4.08 -13.96 8.81
N CYS A 30 -3.83 -12.75 8.39
CA CYS A 30 -3.39 -11.66 9.27
C CYS A 30 -4.60 -10.86 9.77
N ASN A 31 -4.93 -10.98 11.06
CA ASN A 31 -6.07 -10.27 11.64
C ASN A 31 -5.93 -8.74 11.62
N PRO A 32 -4.77 -8.17 12.00
CA PRO A 32 -4.60 -6.71 11.88
C PRO A 32 -4.75 -6.22 10.45
N CYS A 33 -4.34 -7.03 9.46
CA CYS A 33 -4.53 -6.70 8.05
C CYS A 33 -6.02 -6.60 7.71
N LYS A 34 -6.82 -7.54 8.23
CA LYS A 34 -8.27 -7.54 8.00
C LYS A 34 -8.92 -6.30 8.61
N MET A 35 -8.44 -5.88 9.78
CA MET A 35 -8.95 -4.68 10.44
C MET A 35 -8.68 -3.42 9.61
N MET A 36 -7.57 -3.39 8.90
CA MET A 36 -7.21 -2.25 8.05
C MET A 36 -7.93 -2.24 6.71
N GLY A 37 -8.54 -3.35 6.31
CA GLY A 37 -9.20 -3.45 5.00
C GLY A 37 -10.16 -2.29 4.72
N PRO A 38 -11.14 -2.02 5.61
CA PRO A 38 -12.06 -0.90 5.40
C PRO A 38 -11.37 0.46 5.38
N VAL A 39 -10.31 0.64 6.16
CA VAL A 39 -9.56 1.89 6.21
C VAL A 39 -8.83 2.12 4.87
N VAL A 40 -8.19 1.09 4.35
CA VAL A 40 -7.49 1.15 3.07
C VAL A 40 -8.48 1.44 1.93
N ALA A 41 -9.63 0.76 1.93
CA ALA A 41 -10.66 0.99 0.92
C ALA A 41 -11.17 2.44 0.95
N LYS A 42 -11.35 2.98 2.16
CA LYS A 42 -11.77 4.38 2.32
C LYS A 42 -10.72 5.33 1.75
N MET A 43 -9.44 5.06 2.02
CA MET A 43 -8.37 5.91 1.49
C MET A 43 -8.28 5.82 -0.03
N ALA A 44 -8.52 4.64 -0.60
CA ALA A 44 -8.55 4.49 -2.04
C ALA A 44 -9.58 5.43 -2.68
N ALA A 45 -10.75 5.56 -2.05
CA ALA A 45 -11.79 6.46 -2.53
C ALA A 45 -11.40 7.94 -2.31
N GLU A 46 -10.87 8.27 -1.13
CA GLU A 46 -10.55 9.65 -0.79
C GLU A 46 -9.40 10.22 -1.62
N PHE A 47 -8.42 9.40 -1.96
CA PHE A 47 -7.24 9.85 -2.70
C PHE A 47 -7.33 9.61 -4.20
N GLU A 48 -8.50 9.22 -4.71
CA GLU A 48 -8.71 9.02 -6.15
C GLU A 48 -8.20 10.23 -6.94
N GLY A 49 -7.32 9.97 -7.91
CA GLY A 49 -6.72 11.03 -8.74
C GLY A 49 -5.49 11.69 -8.12
N ARG A 50 -5.27 11.56 -6.82
CA ARG A 50 -4.10 12.14 -6.14
C ARG A 50 -3.04 11.10 -5.84
N ALA A 51 -3.47 9.89 -5.55
CA ALA A 51 -2.60 8.76 -5.28
C ALA A 51 -3.34 7.48 -5.63
N LYS A 52 -2.62 6.48 -6.08
CA LYS A 52 -3.17 5.13 -6.21
C LYS A 52 -3.07 4.45 -4.86
N VAL A 53 -4.11 3.75 -4.46
CA VAL A 53 -4.12 2.98 -3.22
C VAL A 53 -4.53 1.55 -3.56
N GLY A 54 -3.73 0.59 -3.14
CA GLY A 54 -4.04 -0.79 -3.44
C GLY A 54 -3.38 -1.78 -2.50
N LYS A 55 -3.69 -3.05 -2.73
CA LYS A 55 -3.31 -4.16 -1.86
C LYS A 55 -2.40 -5.13 -2.61
N CYS A 56 -1.43 -5.69 -1.89
CA CYS A 56 -0.53 -6.71 -2.42
C CYS A 56 -0.45 -7.85 -1.41
N ASN A 57 -0.97 -9.02 -1.79
CA ASN A 57 -0.94 -10.22 -0.95
C ASN A 57 0.48 -10.76 -0.94
N VAL A 58 1.14 -10.82 0.23
CA VAL A 58 2.53 -11.25 0.32
C VAL A 58 2.72 -12.73 -0.02
N ASP A 59 1.72 -13.56 0.26
CA ASP A 59 1.82 -14.99 -0.02
C ASP A 59 1.77 -15.29 -1.53
N ASP A 60 1.01 -14.49 -2.27
CA ASP A 60 0.88 -14.66 -3.72
C ASP A 60 1.94 -13.89 -4.50
N ASN A 61 2.66 -12.98 -3.85
CA ASN A 61 3.60 -12.07 -4.51
C ASN A 61 4.89 -11.95 -3.69
N MET A 62 5.47 -13.11 -3.35
CA MET A 62 6.62 -13.18 -2.46
C MET A 62 7.85 -12.42 -2.98
N THR A 63 8.06 -12.41 -4.29
CA THR A 63 9.22 -11.71 -4.87
C THR A 63 9.16 -10.21 -4.61
N ILE A 64 7.96 -9.62 -4.66
CA ILE A 64 7.77 -8.20 -4.37
C ILE A 64 8.04 -7.95 -2.88
N ALA A 65 7.43 -8.76 -2.01
CA ALA A 65 7.61 -8.61 -0.57
C ALA A 65 9.07 -8.73 -0.17
N GLN A 66 9.80 -9.68 -0.74
CA GLN A 66 11.22 -9.87 -0.47
C GLN A 66 12.05 -8.70 -0.95
N LYS A 67 11.75 -8.19 -2.14
CA LYS A 67 12.49 -7.05 -2.72
C LYS A 67 12.43 -5.84 -1.79
N TYR A 68 11.28 -5.58 -1.21
CA TYR A 68 11.09 -4.41 -0.33
C TYR A 68 11.22 -4.76 1.14
N ARG A 69 11.72 -5.96 1.45
CA ARG A 69 12.07 -6.41 2.82
C ARG A 69 10.89 -6.33 3.77
N ILE A 70 9.72 -6.77 3.31
CA ILE A 70 8.52 -6.80 4.13
C ILE A 70 8.64 -7.96 5.11
N SER A 71 8.84 -7.66 6.40
CA SER A 71 9.00 -8.67 7.44
C SER A 71 7.85 -8.70 8.44
N SER A 72 7.07 -7.63 8.51
CA SER A 72 5.90 -7.55 9.39
C SER A 72 4.74 -6.96 8.61
N ILE A 73 3.55 -7.49 8.83
CA ILE A 73 2.34 -7.04 8.15
C ILE A 73 1.24 -6.70 9.16
N PRO A 74 0.34 -5.77 8.83
CA PRO A 74 0.29 -5.03 7.57
C PRO A 74 1.46 -4.05 7.46
N ALA A 75 2.00 -3.92 6.27
CA ALA A 75 3.04 -2.95 5.97
C ALA A 75 2.57 -2.07 4.82
N PHE A 76 2.73 -0.77 4.98
CA PHE A 76 2.26 0.21 4.00
C PHE A 76 3.47 0.94 3.46
N VAL A 77 3.70 0.83 2.16
CA VAL A 77 4.84 1.48 1.50
C VAL A 77 4.30 2.50 0.50
N ILE A 78 4.78 3.72 0.60
CA ILE A 78 4.42 4.76 -0.35
C ILE A 78 5.55 4.92 -1.35
N PHE A 79 5.20 4.82 -2.63
CA PHE A 79 6.13 4.97 -3.74
C PHE A 79 5.89 6.31 -4.43
N LYS A 80 6.97 6.98 -4.79
CA LYS A 80 6.93 8.18 -5.64
C LYS A 80 8.00 8.04 -6.71
N ASN A 81 7.60 8.18 -7.97
CA ASN A 81 8.51 8.07 -9.11
C ASN A 81 9.28 6.74 -9.11
N GLY A 82 8.58 5.65 -8.73
CA GLY A 82 9.15 4.31 -8.72
C GLY A 82 10.01 3.97 -7.51
N GLU A 83 10.14 4.89 -6.55
CA GLU A 83 10.99 4.69 -5.37
C GLU A 83 10.17 4.68 -4.10
N PRO A 84 10.44 3.76 -3.15
CA PRO A 84 9.78 3.80 -1.85
C PRO A 84 10.29 5.02 -1.06
N VAL A 85 9.36 5.86 -0.61
CA VAL A 85 9.71 7.08 0.14
C VAL A 85 9.31 7.02 1.60
N GLU A 86 8.36 6.14 1.95
CA GLU A 86 7.90 6.01 3.32
C GLU A 86 7.37 4.60 3.55
N THR A 87 7.64 4.04 4.73
CA THR A 87 7.12 2.73 5.13
C THR A 87 6.62 2.85 6.57
N PHE A 88 5.42 2.35 6.82
CA PHE A 88 4.90 2.25 8.18
C PHE A 88 4.18 0.93 8.34
N VAL A 89 4.21 0.39 9.57
CA VAL A 89 3.82 -0.98 9.85
C VAL A 89 2.79 -1.00 10.98
N GLY A 90 1.82 -1.89 10.87
CA GLY A 90 0.84 -2.14 11.91
C GLY A 90 -0.48 -1.43 11.67
N ALA A 91 -1.50 -1.85 12.43
CA ALA A 91 -2.83 -1.26 12.36
C ALA A 91 -2.83 0.12 13.00
N MET A 92 -3.64 1.02 12.47
CA MET A 92 -3.77 2.37 13.00
C MET A 92 -5.15 2.91 12.65
N SER A 93 -5.53 4.02 13.27
CA SER A 93 -6.82 4.67 13.00
C SER A 93 -6.84 5.27 11.60
N ALA A 94 -8.05 5.44 11.05
CA ALA A 94 -8.21 6.08 9.75
C ALA A 94 -7.63 7.50 9.76
N THR A 95 -7.78 8.24 10.85
CA THR A 95 -7.24 9.59 10.99
C THR A 95 -5.72 9.61 10.90
N ASP A 96 -5.07 8.72 11.64
CA ASP A 96 -3.61 8.63 11.63
C ASP A 96 -3.09 8.17 10.27
N PHE A 97 -3.78 7.19 9.68
CA PHE A 97 -3.41 6.64 8.38
C PHE A 97 -3.46 7.73 7.29
N LYS A 98 -4.57 8.46 7.26
CA LYS A 98 -4.73 9.56 6.30
C LYS A 98 -3.65 10.63 6.46
N LYS A 99 -3.33 10.99 7.69
CA LYS A 99 -2.29 11.97 7.99
C LYS A 99 -0.93 11.53 7.45
N LYS A 100 -0.59 10.25 7.65
CA LYS A 100 0.67 9.69 7.15
C LYS A 100 0.73 9.72 5.62
N ILE A 101 -0.37 9.37 4.96
CA ILE A 101 -0.42 9.42 3.50
C ILE A 101 -0.22 10.84 3.01
N GLU A 102 -0.95 11.80 3.58
CA GLU A 102 -0.86 13.19 3.14
C GLU A 102 0.55 13.76 3.34
N GLN A 103 1.21 13.44 4.45
CA GLN A 103 2.57 13.88 4.69
C GLN A 103 3.55 13.30 3.67
N ALA A 104 3.34 12.07 3.26
CA ALA A 104 4.26 11.39 2.34
C ALA A 104 4.09 11.82 0.88
N ILE A 105 2.87 12.16 0.47
CA ILE A 105 2.59 12.50 -0.94
C ILE A 105 2.72 13.99 -1.24
N ASN A 106 2.76 14.82 -0.23
CA ASN A 106 2.89 16.27 -0.42
C ASN A 106 4.33 16.74 -0.65
#